data_7a267d83ec86f075b871ce52c3b59c4c
#
_entry.id   7a267d83ec86f075b871ce52c3b59c4c
#
_cell.length_a   1.000
_cell.length_b   1.000
_cell.length_c   1.000
_cell.angle_alpha   90.00
_cell.angle_beta   90.00
_cell.angle_gamma   90.00
#
_symmetry.space_group_name_H-M   'P 1'
#
loop_
_entity.id
_entity.type
_entity.pdbx_description
1 polymer ?
#
loop_
_entity_poly.entity_id
_entity_poly.type
_entity_poly.pdbx_seq_one_letter_code
_entity_poly.pdbx_strand_id
1 'polypeptide(L)'
;MDEIALRKGKGDYVVVLVDLDSHEVIDLLQSRTKECLIAYFTNKGKVFCEQIAVFCSDMWTAYVETAKELFVNATIVVDRFHYFTYLQGVIDKTRKKLRKDYLKQDLLKKSK
;
A
#
# COMPACT_ATOMS: atom_id res chain seq x y z
N MET A 1 -14.07 0.21 3.99
CA MET A 1 -12.61 -0.05 3.95
C MET A 1 -12.24 -0.87 5.19
N ASP A 2 -12.29 -2.17 5.02
CA ASP A 2 -12.09 -3.09 6.14
C ASP A 2 -10.71 -3.76 6.13
N GLU A 3 -10.09 -3.82 4.96
CA GLU A 3 -8.79 -4.47 4.79
C GLU A 3 -7.80 -3.50 4.17
N ILE A 4 -6.68 -3.30 4.86
CA ILE A 4 -5.62 -2.41 4.38
C ILE A 4 -4.26 -3.10 4.44
N ALA A 5 -3.31 -2.57 3.66
CA ALA A 5 -1.93 -3.02 3.70
C ALA A 5 -0.98 -1.82 3.70
N LEU A 6 0.14 -1.96 4.41
CA LEU A 6 1.29 -1.07 4.31
C LEU A 6 2.40 -1.81 3.57
N ARG A 7 2.96 -1.19 2.56
CA ARG A 7 4.04 -1.78 1.76
C ARG A 7 5.13 -0.74 1.49
N LYS A 8 6.30 -1.22 1.13
CA LYS A 8 7.42 -0.36 0.77
C LYS A 8 7.08 0.43 -0.50
N GLY A 9 7.28 1.76 -0.43
CA GLY A 9 7.08 2.63 -1.57
C GLY A 9 8.29 2.72 -2.48
N LYS A 10 8.15 3.51 -3.54
CA LYS A 10 9.23 3.80 -4.49
C LYS A 10 9.40 5.30 -4.65
N GLY A 11 10.59 5.71 -5.08
CA GLY A 11 10.92 7.13 -5.28
C GLY A 11 11.02 7.86 -3.95
N ASP A 12 10.36 9.00 -3.86
CA ASP A 12 10.37 9.83 -2.65
C ASP A 12 9.46 9.30 -1.55
N TYR A 13 8.62 8.31 -1.84
CA TYR A 13 7.69 7.75 -0.89
C TYR A 13 8.24 6.45 -0.29
N VAL A 14 8.17 6.33 1.01
CA VAL A 14 8.71 5.20 1.75
C VAL A 14 7.66 4.13 2.00
N VAL A 15 6.41 4.55 2.20
CA VAL A 15 5.30 3.64 2.52
C VAL A 15 4.12 3.93 1.60
N VAL A 16 3.51 2.87 1.12
CA VAL A 16 2.26 2.94 0.35
C VAL A 16 1.16 2.28 1.18
N LEU A 17 0.10 3.04 1.44
CA LEU A 17 -1.10 2.52 2.09
C LEU A 17 -2.11 2.10 1.02
N VAL A 18 -2.51 0.85 1.03
CA VAL A 18 -3.36 0.25 0.01
C VAL A 18 -4.66 -0.25 0.63
N ASP A 19 -5.78 0.00 -0.06
CA ASP A 19 -7.06 -0.63 0.23
C ASP A 19 -7.08 -1.99 -0.48
N LEU A 20 -7.12 -3.07 0.29
CA LEU A 20 -7.09 -4.42 -0.27
C LEU A 20 -8.41 -4.83 -0.92
N ASP A 21 -9.51 -4.22 -0.52
CA ASP A 21 -10.82 -4.53 -1.10
C ASP A 21 -10.92 -4.02 -2.54
N SER A 22 -10.47 -2.79 -2.77
CA SER A 22 -10.52 -2.15 -4.10
C SER A 22 -9.21 -2.26 -4.87
N HIS A 23 -8.12 -2.66 -4.23
CA HIS A 23 -6.75 -2.65 -4.77
C HIS A 23 -6.26 -1.25 -5.16
N GLU A 24 -6.82 -0.22 -4.51
CA GLU A 24 -6.43 1.16 -4.77
C GLU A 24 -5.46 1.68 -3.73
N VAL A 25 -4.56 2.55 -4.15
CA VAL A 25 -3.66 3.26 -3.25
C VAL A 25 -4.47 4.34 -2.54
N ILE A 26 -4.47 4.27 -1.19
CA ILE A 26 -5.15 5.26 -0.37
C ILE A 26 -4.26 6.48 -0.16
N ASP A 27 -2.98 6.25 0.15
CA ASP A 27 -2.06 7.33 0.47
C ASP A 27 -0.61 6.89 0.30
N LEU A 28 0.27 7.88 0.24
CA LEU A 28 1.71 7.72 0.14
C LEU A 28 2.36 8.45 1.30
N LEU A 29 3.22 7.75 2.04
CA LEU A 29 3.84 8.29 3.25
C LEU A 29 5.35 8.41 3.04
N GLN A 30 5.94 9.50 3.53
CA GLN A 30 7.36 9.76 3.38
C GLN A 30 8.22 9.18 4.50
N SER A 31 7.60 8.60 5.52
CA SER A 31 8.34 8.00 6.63
C SER A 31 7.68 6.70 7.05
N ARG A 32 8.51 5.73 7.45
CA ARG A 32 8.07 4.44 7.98
C ARG A 32 8.43 4.26 9.46
N THR A 33 8.77 5.34 10.14
CA THR A 33 9.02 5.25 11.58
C THR A 33 7.72 5.04 12.32
N LYS A 34 7.80 4.37 13.47
CA LYS A 34 6.62 4.11 14.30
C LYS A 34 5.91 5.40 14.69
N GLU A 35 6.68 6.41 15.07
CA GLU A 35 6.14 7.71 15.47
C GLU A 35 5.31 8.36 14.35
N CYS A 36 5.84 8.35 13.14
CA CYS A 36 5.14 8.93 11.98
C CYS A 36 3.91 8.14 11.60
N LEU A 37 3.98 6.81 11.67
CA LEU A 37 2.83 5.95 11.37
C LEU A 37 1.71 6.13 12.40
N ILE A 38 2.06 6.19 13.68
CA ILE A 38 1.09 6.43 14.75
C ILE A 38 0.44 7.78 14.57
N ALA A 39 1.21 8.83 14.32
CA ALA A 39 0.68 10.17 14.09
C ALA A 39 -0.27 10.19 12.89
N TYR A 40 0.10 9.53 11.80
CA TYR A 40 -0.72 9.46 10.60
C TYR A 40 -2.08 8.80 10.87
N PHE A 41 -2.09 7.62 11.48
CA PHE A 41 -3.33 6.89 11.74
C PHE A 41 -4.15 7.51 12.87
N THR A 42 -3.51 8.12 13.85
CA THR A 42 -4.21 8.88 14.89
C THR A 42 -4.96 10.06 14.26
N ASN A 43 -4.35 10.71 13.28
CA ASN A 43 -4.99 11.80 12.55
C ASN A 43 -6.17 11.32 11.69
N LYS A 44 -6.14 10.08 11.21
CA LYS A 44 -7.28 9.47 10.50
C LYS A 44 -8.48 9.25 11.42
N GLY A 45 -8.24 9.13 12.71
CA GLY A 45 -9.27 9.01 13.72
C GLY A 45 -9.50 7.60 14.24
N LYS A 46 -10.08 7.54 15.43
CA LYS A 46 -10.34 6.29 16.12
C LYS A 46 -11.32 5.39 15.35
N VAL A 47 -12.35 5.98 14.76
CA VAL A 47 -13.35 5.24 13.98
C VAL A 47 -12.69 4.54 12.79
N PHE A 48 -11.82 5.24 12.07
CA PHE A 48 -11.07 4.63 10.97
C PHE A 48 -10.28 3.42 11.44
N CYS A 49 -9.52 3.57 12.54
CA CYS A 49 -8.70 2.49 13.05
C CYS A 49 -9.52 1.29 13.55
N GLU A 50 -10.67 1.55 14.16
CA GLU A 50 -11.55 0.50 14.66
C GLU A 50 -12.27 -0.27 13.55
N GLN A 51 -12.46 0.34 12.39
CA GLN A 51 -13.09 -0.29 11.23
C GLN A 51 -12.20 -1.31 10.53
N ILE A 52 -10.90 -1.24 10.74
CA ILE A 52 -9.96 -2.14 10.06
C ILE A 52 -10.10 -3.54 10.65
N ALA A 53 -10.55 -4.49 9.82
CA ALA A 53 -10.72 -5.88 10.20
C ALA A 53 -9.49 -6.72 9.87
N VAL A 54 -8.73 -6.35 8.83
CA VAL A 54 -7.51 -7.05 8.42
C VAL A 54 -6.44 -6.02 8.08
N PHE A 55 -5.29 -6.16 8.69
CA PHE A 55 -4.11 -5.35 8.39
C PHE A 55 -3.00 -6.27 7.90
N CYS A 56 -2.49 -6.00 6.70
CA CYS A 56 -1.42 -6.77 6.10
C CYS A 56 -0.18 -5.90 5.93
N SER A 57 0.96 -6.43 6.28
CA SER A 57 2.23 -5.73 6.08
C SER A 57 3.38 -6.72 5.89
N ASP A 58 4.52 -6.22 5.47
CA ASP A 58 5.75 -6.99 5.54
C ASP A 58 6.23 -7.07 6.99
N MET A 59 7.43 -7.65 7.20
CA MET A 59 7.97 -7.88 8.54
C MET A 59 8.54 -6.64 9.23
N TRP A 60 8.36 -5.46 8.66
CA TRP A 60 8.89 -4.24 9.27
C TRP A 60 8.23 -4.01 10.64
N THR A 61 9.06 -4.00 11.67
CA THR A 61 8.61 -3.97 13.07
C THR A 61 7.68 -2.80 13.36
N ALA A 62 7.99 -1.62 12.83
CA ALA A 62 7.17 -0.42 13.05
C ALA A 62 5.74 -0.59 12.52
N TYR A 63 5.55 -1.30 11.41
CA TYR A 63 4.21 -1.56 10.87
C TYR A 63 3.40 -2.43 11.82
N VAL A 64 4.00 -3.52 12.26
CA VAL A 64 3.34 -4.49 13.14
C VAL A 64 3.01 -3.85 14.49
N GLU A 65 3.94 -3.13 15.08
CA GLU A 65 3.72 -2.45 16.36
C GLU A 65 2.63 -1.39 16.28
N THR A 66 2.64 -0.59 15.20
CA THR A 66 1.61 0.43 14.97
C THR A 66 0.22 -0.23 14.86
N ALA A 67 0.13 -1.32 14.10
CA ALA A 67 -1.13 -2.03 13.94
C ALA A 67 -1.64 -2.61 15.26
N LYS A 68 -0.76 -3.19 16.05
CA LYS A 68 -1.13 -3.72 17.36
C LYS A 68 -1.65 -2.66 18.33
N GLU A 69 -1.11 -1.46 18.25
CA GLU A 69 -1.54 -0.37 19.12
C GLU A 69 -2.85 0.28 18.67
N LEU A 70 -3.03 0.46 17.34
CA LEU A 70 -4.11 1.28 16.83
C LEU A 70 -5.26 0.50 16.21
N PHE A 71 -4.98 -0.62 15.56
CA PHE A 71 -6.03 -1.41 14.88
C PHE A 71 -6.50 -2.54 15.81
N VAL A 72 -7.17 -2.15 16.88
CA VAL A 72 -7.53 -3.06 17.99
C VAL A 72 -8.46 -4.20 17.56
N ASN A 73 -9.22 -4.02 16.48
CA ASN A 73 -10.15 -5.02 15.98
C ASN A 73 -9.59 -5.81 14.79
N ALA A 74 -8.38 -5.50 14.36
CA ALA A 74 -7.82 -6.10 13.16
C ALA A 74 -7.10 -7.40 13.43
N THR A 75 -7.24 -8.35 12.49
CA THR A 75 -6.33 -9.46 12.38
C THR A 75 -5.09 -8.97 11.66
N ILE A 76 -3.93 -9.14 12.28
CA ILE A 76 -2.66 -8.67 11.73
C ILE A 76 -2.02 -9.83 10.97
N VAL A 77 -1.81 -9.63 9.68
CA VAL A 77 -1.19 -10.60 8.79
C VAL A 77 0.18 -10.09 8.38
N VAL A 78 1.22 -10.83 8.73
CA VAL A 78 2.58 -10.49 8.33
C VAL A 78 2.95 -11.37 7.14
N ASP A 79 3.09 -10.75 5.99
CA ASP A 79 3.42 -11.44 4.75
C ASP A 79 4.91 -11.31 4.49
N ARG A 80 5.59 -12.44 4.45
CA ARG A 80 7.04 -12.47 4.23
C ARG A 80 7.42 -12.38 2.76
N PHE A 81 6.60 -12.95 1.85
CA PHE A 81 7.01 -13.09 0.46
C PHE A 81 5.89 -13.05 -0.56
N HIS A 82 4.75 -13.71 -0.31
CA HIS A 82 3.83 -14.05 -1.39
C HIS A 82 2.86 -12.95 -1.76
N TYR A 83 2.26 -12.32 -0.77
CA TYR A 83 1.21 -11.34 -1.03
C TYR A 83 1.75 -10.07 -1.69
N PHE A 84 2.80 -9.49 -1.13
CA PHE A 84 3.41 -8.28 -1.68
C PHE A 84 4.09 -8.54 -3.02
N THR A 85 4.69 -9.72 -3.19
CA THR A 85 5.26 -10.12 -4.48
C THR A 85 4.17 -10.21 -5.53
N TYR A 86 3.01 -10.78 -5.19
CA TYR A 86 1.88 -10.86 -6.09
C TYR A 86 1.38 -9.47 -6.49
N LEU A 87 1.13 -8.59 -5.52
CA LEU A 87 0.70 -7.21 -5.80
C LEU A 87 1.72 -6.46 -6.63
N GLN A 88 2.99 -6.61 -6.32
CA GLN A 88 4.07 -6.00 -7.08
C GLN A 88 4.04 -6.47 -8.53
N GLY A 89 3.82 -7.77 -8.75
CA GLY A 89 3.71 -8.34 -10.08
C GLY A 89 2.52 -7.78 -10.85
N VAL A 90 1.36 -7.64 -10.22
CA VAL A 90 0.16 -7.05 -10.83
C VAL A 90 0.41 -5.58 -11.21
N ILE A 91 0.99 -4.80 -10.29
CA ILE A 91 1.30 -3.40 -10.54
C ILE A 91 2.31 -3.26 -11.68
N ASP A 92 3.35 -4.08 -11.68
CA ASP A 92 4.38 -4.05 -12.71
C ASP A 92 3.82 -4.44 -14.07
N LYS A 93 2.96 -5.45 -14.14
CA LYS A 93 2.27 -5.84 -15.38
C LYS A 93 1.40 -4.71 -15.92
N THR A 94 0.62 -4.09 -15.06
CA THR A 94 -0.25 -2.97 -15.43
C THR A 94 0.58 -1.81 -15.94
N ARG A 95 1.65 -1.46 -15.25
CA ARG A 95 2.55 -0.38 -15.66
C ARG A 95 3.20 -0.68 -17.00
N LYS A 96 3.68 -1.89 -17.21
CA LYS A 96 4.29 -2.31 -18.48
C LYS A 96 3.30 -2.28 -19.62
N LYS A 97 2.07 -2.71 -19.38
CA LYS A 97 1.00 -2.65 -20.37
C LYS A 97 0.69 -1.22 -20.78
N LEU A 98 0.53 -0.33 -19.81
CA LEU A 98 0.28 1.08 -20.08
C LEU A 98 1.42 1.71 -20.86
N ARG A 99 2.66 1.37 -20.53
CA ARG A 99 3.84 1.86 -21.23
C ARG A 99 3.86 1.37 -22.67
N LYS A 100 3.56 0.10 -22.92
CA LYS A 100 3.48 -0.46 -24.28
C LYS A 100 2.40 0.22 -25.09
N ASP A 101 1.22 0.40 -24.53
CA ASP A 101 0.11 1.06 -25.20
C ASP A 101 0.48 2.50 -25.56
N TYR A 102 1.12 3.22 -24.65
CA TYR A 102 1.58 4.58 -24.87
C TYR A 102 2.61 4.65 -25.99
N LEU A 103 3.61 3.76 -25.99
CA LEU A 103 4.63 3.70 -27.04
C LEU A 103 4.02 3.36 -28.39
N LYS A 104 3.05 2.45 -28.41
CA LYS A 104 2.34 2.08 -29.64
C LYS A 104 1.59 3.26 -30.22
N GLN A 105 0.90 4.04 -29.40
CA GLN A 105 0.22 5.25 -29.83
C GLN A 105 1.19 6.29 -30.37
N ASP A 106 2.33 6.46 -29.72
CA ASP A 106 3.36 7.39 -30.16
C ASP A 106 3.95 7.00 -31.50
N LEU A 107 4.20 5.71 -31.73
CA LEU A 107 4.67 5.20 -33.00
C LEU A 107 3.63 5.41 -34.11
N LEU A 108 2.35 5.23 -33.84
CA LEU A 108 1.28 5.49 -34.80
C LEU A 108 1.21 6.96 -35.16
N LYS A 109 1.44 7.87 -34.23
CA LYS A 109 1.49 9.30 -34.49
C LYS A 109 2.67 9.66 -35.36
N LYS A 110 3.83 9.03 -35.19
CA LYS A 110 5.04 9.29 -35.98
C LYS A 110 4.95 8.77 -37.39
N SER A 111 4.14 7.73 -37.62
CA SER A 111 4.00 7.15 -38.96
C SER A 111 3.01 7.92 -39.83
N LYS A 112 2.37 8.92 -39.30
CA LYS A 112 1.52 9.83 -40.05
C LYS A 112 2.28 11.07 -40.44
#